data_be2edf8ae19a3453a646ba917c787702
#
_entry.id   be2edf8ae19a3453a646ba917c787702
#
_cell.length_a   1.000
_cell.length_b   1.000
_cell.length_c   1.000
_cell.angle_alpha   90.00
_cell.angle_beta   90.00
_cell.angle_gamma   90.00
#
_symmetry.space_group_name_H-M   'P 1'
#
loop_
_entity.id
_entity.type
_entity.pdbx_description
1 polymer ?
#
loop_
_entity_poly.entity_id
_entity_poly.type
_entity_poly.pdbx_seq_one_letter_code
_entity_poly.pdbx_strand_id
1 'polypeptide(L)'
;MSLLRLNKIIADAGVTSRRGADELIMDGRVSVDGHIIRELGAKFDPALVRVMVDNETITVSLTKSYLVLHKPKGVLSTMFDPEGRPSLADFIDLRKERLFHVGRLDKDSEGLILLTNDGDLTFRATHPSYGLVKSYIIEFEGVLAAGVDKILLKGIELEDGMGRVLTFKHLSPQWIEVSIHEGRYHIIRRLMEAVDVRVLRLIRTNFGPISLGDTPPGRWRDLNDGELFNLRKALDIKP
;
A
#
# COMPACT_ATOMS: atom_id res chain seq x y z
N MET A 1 7.81 17.16 -21.56
CA MET A 1 8.47 15.91 -21.94
C MET A 1 9.08 15.32 -20.68
N SER A 2 8.66 14.14 -20.25
CA SER A 2 9.20 13.54 -19.02
C SER A 2 9.96 12.26 -19.37
N LEU A 3 11.28 12.29 -19.20
CA LEU A 3 12.12 11.11 -19.31
C LEU A 3 11.85 10.16 -18.15
N LEU A 4 11.38 8.95 -18.43
CA LEU A 4 11.16 7.89 -17.47
C LEU A 4 12.26 6.85 -17.55
N ARG A 5 12.62 6.23 -16.42
CA ARG A 5 13.52 5.07 -16.44
C ARG A 5 12.86 3.91 -17.18
N LEU A 6 13.63 3.20 -17.99
CA LEU A 6 13.14 2.10 -18.83
C LEU A 6 12.42 1.02 -17.99
N ASN A 7 12.95 0.67 -16.81
CA ASN A 7 12.28 -0.27 -15.90
C ASN A 7 10.92 0.23 -15.40
N LYS A 8 10.73 1.58 -15.26
CA LYS A 8 9.44 2.16 -14.93
C LYS A 8 8.46 2.03 -16.10
N ILE A 9 8.91 2.31 -17.31
CA ILE A 9 8.09 2.17 -18.54
C ILE A 9 7.56 0.74 -18.68
N ILE A 10 8.44 -0.28 -18.51
CA ILE A 10 8.08 -1.70 -18.58
C ILE A 10 7.08 -2.08 -17.46
N ALA A 11 7.31 -1.59 -16.24
CA ALA A 11 6.43 -1.86 -15.12
C ALA A 11 5.06 -1.17 -15.27
N ASP A 12 5.03 0.08 -15.76
CA ASP A 12 3.80 0.84 -16.02
C ASP A 12 2.98 0.23 -17.19
N ALA A 13 3.64 -0.47 -18.11
CA ALA A 13 3.00 -1.26 -19.15
C ALA A 13 2.43 -2.61 -18.64
N GLY A 14 2.66 -2.95 -17.38
CA GLY A 14 2.10 -4.15 -16.76
C GLY A 14 2.87 -5.45 -17.03
N VAL A 15 4.02 -5.40 -17.70
CA VAL A 15 4.80 -6.60 -18.06
C VAL A 15 5.34 -7.32 -16.82
N THR A 16 6.05 -6.58 -15.94
CA THR A 16 6.64 -7.16 -14.71
C THR A 16 6.86 -6.08 -13.64
N SER A 17 7.44 -6.42 -12.48
CA SER A 17 7.86 -5.44 -11.48
C SER A 17 9.05 -4.62 -11.99
N ARG A 18 9.35 -3.46 -11.35
CA ARG A 18 10.55 -2.69 -11.69
C ARG A 18 11.85 -3.50 -11.55
N ARG A 19 11.91 -4.39 -10.54
CA ARG A 19 13.06 -5.31 -10.35
C ARG A 19 13.08 -6.37 -11.45
N GLY A 20 11.96 -7.01 -11.77
CA GLY A 20 11.89 -7.94 -12.90
C GLY A 20 12.17 -7.26 -14.26
N ALA A 21 11.82 -5.98 -14.39
CA ALA A 21 12.19 -5.20 -15.57
C ALA A 21 13.71 -4.95 -15.66
N ASP A 22 14.37 -4.71 -14.52
CA ASP A 22 15.83 -4.62 -14.48
C ASP A 22 16.49 -5.95 -14.91
N GLU A 23 15.96 -7.10 -14.50
CA GLU A 23 16.40 -8.43 -14.94
C GLU A 23 16.22 -8.60 -16.45
N LEU A 24 15.04 -8.29 -17.01
CA LEU A 24 14.78 -8.34 -18.46
C LEU A 24 15.74 -7.45 -19.26
N ILE A 25 16.08 -6.26 -18.74
CA ILE A 25 17.04 -5.35 -19.36
C ILE A 25 18.45 -5.97 -19.37
N MET A 26 18.92 -6.48 -18.24
CA MET A 26 20.23 -7.12 -18.15
C MET A 26 20.36 -8.34 -19.06
N ASP A 27 19.30 -9.15 -19.19
CA ASP A 27 19.25 -10.31 -20.06
C ASP A 27 19.20 -9.94 -21.56
N GLY A 28 19.01 -8.64 -21.90
CA GLY A 28 18.93 -8.17 -23.28
C GLY A 28 17.63 -8.53 -23.98
N ARG A 29 16.57 -8.75 -23.22
CA ARG A 29 15.21 -9.03 -23.70
C ARG A 29 14.41 -7.78 -24.00
N VAL A 30 14.99 -6.59 -23.76
CA VAL A 30 14.35 -5.28 -23.97
C VAL A 30 15.04 -4.54 -25.10
N SER A 31 14.26 -4.02 -26.05
CA SER A 31 14.76 -3.12 -27.09
C SER A 31 13.96 -1.81 -27.13
N VAL A 32 14.64 -0.75 -27.55
CA VAL A 32 14.07 0.58 -27.79
C VAL A 32 14.43 0.98 -29.20
N ASP A 33 13.45 1.26 -30.04
CA ASP A 33 13.61 1.58 -31.48
C ASP A 33 14.52 0.59 -32.23
N GLY A 34 14.39 -0.70 -31.88
CA GLY A 34 15.14 -1.81 -32.47
C GLY A 34 16.54 -2.03 -31.88
N HIS A 35 17.01 -1.23 -30.95
CA HIS A 35 18.29 -1.39 -30.27
C HIS A 35 18.12 -2.08 -28.91
N ILE A 36 18.83 -3.17 -28.69
CA ILE A 36 18.81 -3.89 -27.41
C ILE A 36 19.48 -3.02 -26.34
N ILE A 37 18.77 -2.80 -25.23
CA ILE A 37 19.25 -2.04 -24.08
C ILE A 37 19.61 -3.01 -22.94
N ARG A 38 20.83 -2.91 -22.41
CA ARG A 38 21.33 -3.68 -21.25
C ARG A 38 21.73 -2.78 -20.08
N GLU A 39 21.74 -1.46 -20.30
CA GLU A 39 22.14 -0.47 -19.31
C GLU A 39 21.00 -0.21 -18.34
N LEU A 40 21.25 -0.45 -17.05
CA LEU A 40 20.31 -0.11 -15.98
C LEU A 40 20.24 1.41 -15.79
N GLY A 41 19.03 1.92 -15.58
CA GLY A 41 18.81 3.34 -15.35
C GLY A 41 18.65 4.18 -16.61
N ALA A 42 18.78 3.60 -17.82
CA ALA A 42 18.49 4.26 -19.08
C ALA A 42 17.09 4.92 -19.04
N LYS A 43 16.98 6.13 -19.61
CA LYS A 43 15.76 6.94 -19.58
C LYS A 43 15.30 7.27 -20.98
N PHE A 44 13.99 7.15 -21.20
CA PHE A 44 13.35 7.43 -22.47
C PHE A 44 12.04 8.20 -22.25
N ASP A 45 11.61 8.93 -23.27
CA ASP A 45 10.24 9.48 -23.29
C ASP A 45 9.32 8.44 -23.95
N PRO A 46 8.41 7.80 -23.22
CA PRO A 46 7.56 6.73 -23.74
C PRO A 46 6.61 7.18 -24.86
N ALA A 47 6.42 8.48 -25.04
CA ALA A 47 5.63 9.03 -26.14
C ALA A 47 6.41 9.10 -27.46
N LEU A 48 7.74 9.04 -27.41
CA LEU A 48 8.62 9.24 -28.57
C LEU A 48 9.36 7.97 -29.03
N VAL A 49 9.35 6.90 -28.20
CA VAL A 49 10.09 5.67 -28.50
C VAL A 49 9.17 4.45 -28.50
N ARG A 50 9.52 3.47 -29.30
CA ARG A 50 8.90 2.15 -29.31
C ARG A 50 9.68 1.20 -28.41
N VAL A 51 9.09 0.80 -27.30
CA VAL A 51 9.70 -0.19 -26.39
C VAL A 51 9.13 -1.57 -26.69
N MET A 52 10.02 -2.57 -26.77
CA MET A 52 9.64 -3.97 -26.96
C MET A 52 10.28 -4.83 -25.87
N VAL A 53 9.53 -5.84 -25.43
CA VAL A 53 10.01 -6.91 -24.52
C VAL A 53 9.74 -8.23 -25.21
N ASP A 54 10.75 -9.10 -25.31
CA ASP A 54 10.68 -10.38 -26.05
C ASP A 54 10.11 -10.25 -27.46
N ASN A 55 10.47 -9.19 -28.17
CA ASN A 55 9.99 -8.82 -29.51
C ASN A 55 8.50 -8.40 -29.58
N GLU A 56 7.81 -8.27 -28.47
CA GLU A 56 6.46 -7.73 -28.40
C GLU A 56 6.46 -6.25 -28.01
N THR A 57 5.74 -5.42 -28.76
CA THR A 57 5.63 -3.99 -28.43
C THR A 57 4.79 -3.82 -27.17
N ILE A 58 5.33 -3.13 -26.19
CA ILE A 58 4.59 -2.79 -24.97
C ILE A 58 4.01 -1.37 -25.05
N THR A 59 2.83 -1.20 -24.48
CA THR A 59 2.15 0.10 -24.42
C THR A 59 1.84 0.42 -22.96
N VAL A 60 2.23 1.61 -22.51
CA VAL A 60 1.89 2.07 -21.17
C VAL A 60 0.39 2.28 -21.09
N SER A 61 -0.28 1.59 -20.16
CA SER A 61 -1.70 1.80 -19.91
C SER A 61 -1.94 3.21 -19.37
N LEU A 62 -2.76 4.00 -20.08
CA LEU A 62 -3.18 5.32 -19.62
C LEU A 62 -4.28 5.22 -18.56
N THR A 63 -5.00 4.11 -18.51
CA THR A 63 -6.09 3.90 -17.55
C THR A 63 -5.51 3.53 -16.19
N LYS A 64 -5.81 4.35 -15.19
CA LYS A 64 -5.43 4.09 -13.81
C LYS A 64 -6.60 3.46 -13.05
N SER A 65 -6.28 2.43 -12.28
CA SER A 65 -7.24 1.70 -11.44
C SER A 65 -6.90 1.94 -9.96
N TYR A 66 -7.92 2.12 -9.14
CA TYR A 66 -7.78 2.37 -7.70
C TYR A 66 -8.84 1.58 -6.95
N LEU A 67 -8.42 0.63 -6.12
CA LEU A 67 -9.31 -0.26 -5.39
C LEU A 67 -9.06 -0.22 -3.89
N VAL A 68 -10.12 -0.36 -3.13
CA VAL A 68 -10.09 -0.74 -1.72
C VAL A 68 -10.33 -2.23 -1.63
N LEU A 69 -9.41 -2.96 -1.07
CA LEU A 69 -9.59 -4.36 -0.69
C LEU A 69 -9.66 -4.46 0.84
N HIS A 70 -10.62 -5.18 1.36
CA HIS A 70 -10.62 -5.59 2.76
C HIS A 70 -9.75 -6.85 2.90
N LYS A 71 -8.48 -6.66 3.21
CA LYS A 71 -7.54 -7.76 3.43
C LYS A 71 -7.98 -8.59 4.64
N PRO A 72 -8.22 -9.89 4.50
CA PRO A 72 -8.50 -10.76 5.64
C PRO A 72 -7.23 -11.01 6.49
N LYS A 73 -7.44 -11.46 7.73
CA LYS A 73 -6.37 -12.04 8.56
C LYS A 73 -5.76 -13.28 7.88
N GLY A 74 -4.47 -13.51 8.06
CA GLY A 74 -3.75 -14.65 7.50
C GLY A 74 -3.22 -14.45 6.07
N VAL A 75 -3.59 -13.35 5.41
CA VAL A 75 -3.20 -13.02 4.03
C VAL A 75 -1.96 -12.13 4.02
N LEU A 76 -1.00 -12.43 3.15
CA LEU A 76 0.22 -11.64 2.95
C LEU A 76 -0.05 -10.41 2.10
N SER A 77 0.53 -9.26 2.48
CA SER A 77 0.49 -8.02 1.68
C SER A 77 1.53 -8.07 0.53
N THR A 78 1.33 -9.00 -0.39
CA THR A 78 2.11 -9.17 -1.62
C THR A 78 1.20 -9.56 -2.78
N MET A 79 1.65 -9.29 -4.00
CA MET A 79 0.99 -9.72 -5.24
C MET A 79 1.54 -11.06 -5.76
N PHE A 80 2.59 -11.57 -5.16
CA PHE A 80 3.19 -12.84 -5.50
C PHE A 80 3.90 -13.41 -4.26
N ASP A 81 3.69 -14.69 -3.99
CA ASP A 81 4.37 -15.42 -2.94
C ASP A 81 4.94 -16.73 -3.51
N PRO A 82 6.26 -16.94 -3.48
CA PRO A 82 6.89 -18.13 -4.05
C PRO A 82 6.57 -19.43 -3.27
N GLU A 83 6.12 -19.31 -2.02
CA GLU A 83 5.74 -20.42 -1.17
C GLU A 83 4.25 -20.78 -1.29
N GLY A 84 3.48 -20.08 -2.14
CA GLY A 84 2.06 -20.34 -2.36
C GLY A 84 1.16 -20.03 -1.16
N ARG A 85 1.61 -19.20 -0.21
CA ARG A 85 0.77 -18.75 0.91
C ARG A 85 -0.29 -17.75 0.42
N PRO A 86 -1.47 -17.68 1.08
CA PRO A 86 -2.50 -16.73 0.73
C PRO A 86 -1.97 -15.29 0.62
N SER A 87 -2.25 -14.63 -0.49
CA SER A 87 -1.75 -13.31 -0.87
C SER A 87 -2.87 -12.40 -1.38
N LEU A 88 -2.58 -11.11 -1.61
CA LEU A 88 -3.57 -10.17 -2.15
C LEU A 88 -4.03 -10.55 -3.56
N ALA A 89 -3.18 -11.23 -4.33
CA ALA A 89 -3.51 -11.65 -5.69
C ALA A 89 -4.72 -12.60 -5.73
N ASP A 90 -4.90 -13.42 -4.70
CA ASP A 90 -5.99 -14.42 -4.63
C ASP A 90 -7.40 -13.77 -4.58
N PHE A 91 -7.49 -12.47 -4.36
CA PHE A 91 -8.74 -11.73 -4.24
C PHE A 91 -9.06 -10.83 -5.43
N ILE A 92 -8.15 -10.73 -6.42
CA ILE A 92 -8.26 -9.76 -7.54
C ILE A 92 -8.02 -10.38 -8.92
N ASP A 93 -8.10 -11.69 -9.06
CA ASP A 93 -7.84 -12.47 -10.28
C ASP A 93 -8.72 -12.08 -11.48
N LEU A 94 -9.89 -11.47 -11.22
CA LEU A 94 -10.81 -10.99 -12.24
C LEU A 94 -10.35 -9.72 -12.97
N ARG A 95 -9.30 -9.07 -12.49
CA ARG A 95 -8.75 -7.86 -13.11
C ARG A 95 -7.66 -8.21 -14.12
N LYS A 96 -7.74 -7.56 -15.30
CA LYS A 96 -6.73 -7.70 -16.36
C LYS A 96 -5.51 -6.82 -16.10
N GLU A 97 -5.71 -5.70 -15.40
CA GLU A 97 -4.63 -4.76 -15.10
C GLU A 97 -3.73 -5.30 -13.99
N ARG A 98 -2.45 -5.13 -14.17
CA ARG A 98 -1.48 -5.42 -13.13
C ARG A 98 -1.56 -4.37 -12.03
N LEU A 99 -2.04 -4.78 -10.88
CA LEU A 99 -2.13 -3.94 -9.69
C LEU A 99 -0.99 -4.25 -8.70
N PHE A 100 -0.68 -3.28 -7.85
CA PHE A 100 0.20 -3.44 -6.70
C PHE A 100 -0.39 -2.72 -5.47
N HIS A 101 0.03 -3.14 -4.31
CA HIS A 101 -0.48 -2.62 -3.04
C HIS A 101 0.17 -1.31 -2.63
N VAL A 102 -0.60 -0.42 -2.01
CA VAL A 102 -0.15 0.85 -1.43
C VAL A 102 0.11 0.65 0.06
N GLY A 103 1.37 0.53 0.42
CA GLY A 103 1.78 0.15 1.77
C GLY A 103 1.45 -1.31 2.09
N ARG A 104 1.54 -1.66 3.36
CA ARG A 104 1.35 -3.03 3.83
C ARG A 104 0.47 -3.07 5.06
N LEU A 105 -0.15 -4.22 5.28
CA LEU A 105 -0.68 -4.70 6.55
C LEU A 105 0.05 -6.00 6.88
N ASP A 106 0.30 -6.24 8.15
CA ASP A 106 0.88 -7.50 8.60
C ASP A 106 -0.04 -8.66 8.28
N LYS A 107 0.50 -9.89 8.26
CA LYS A 107 -0.29 -11.10 8.00
C LYS A 107 -1.49 -11.22 8.94
N ASP A 108 -1.30 -10.89 10.22
CA ASP A 108 -2.33 -10.98 11.26
C ASP A 108 -3.16 -9.71 11.44
N SER A 109 -2.97 -8.71 10.59
CA SER A 109 -3.79 -7.50 10.53
C SER A 109 -4.80 -7.58 9.39
N GLU A 110 -5.95 -6.97 9.60
CA GLU A 110 -7.09 -6.96 8.68
C GLU A 110 -7.40 -5.55 8.17
N GLY A 111 -8.31 -5.44 7.22
CA GLY A 111 -8.90 -4.18 6.85
C GLY A 111 -8.40 -3.59 5.55
N LEU A 112 -8.54 -2.29 5.43
CA LEU A 112 -8.33 -1.54 4.21
C LEU A 112 -6.88 -1.63 3.72
N ILE A 113 -6.71 -2.13 2.49
CA ILE A 113 -5.49 -1.95 1.71
C ILE A 113 -5.86 -1.41 0.33
N LEU A 114 -5.13 -0.38 -0.13
CA LEU A 114 -5.31 0.15 -1.49
C LEU A 114 -4.49 -0.66 -2.47
N LEU A 115 -5.10 -0.92 -3.65
CA LEU A 115 -4.44 -1.52 -4.80
C LEU A 115 -4.57 -0.57 -5.99
N THR A 116 -3.51 -0.41 -6.76
CA THR A 116 -3.48 0.49 -7.92
C THR A 116 -2.39 0.11 -8.91
N ASN A 117 -2.45 0.64 -10.13
CA ASN A 117 -1.36 0.67 -11.09
C ASN A 117 -0.72 2.08 -11.20
N ASP A 118 -1.02 3.00 -10.26
CA ASP A 118 -0.45 4.34 -10.19
C ASP A 118 0.75 4.37 -9.23
N GLY A 119 1.96 4.26 -9.79
CA GLY A 119 3.21 4.26 -9.01
C GLY A 119 3.51 5.60 -8.34
N ASP A 120 3.10 6.71 -8.91
CA ASP A 120 3.38 8.04 -8.38
C ASP A 120 2.47 8.32 -7.16
N LEU A 121 1.19 7.93 -7.23
CA LEU A 121 0.29 7.94 -6.08
C LEU A 121 0.82 7.03 -4.97
N THR A 122 1.23 5.81 -5.31
CA THR A 122 1.76 4.84 -4.33
C THR A 122 3.00 5.38 -3.61
N PHE A 123 3.93 5.98 -4.34
CA PHE A 123 5.12 6.58 -3.75
C PHE A 123 4.75 7.63 -2.70
N ARG A 124 3.89 8.59 -3.06
CA ARG A 124 3.46 9.66 -2.14
C ARG A 124 2.67 9.11 -0.95
N ALA A 125 1.74 8.19 -1.20
CA ALA A 125 0.90 7.62 -0.15
C ALA A 125 1.67 6.78 0.89
N THR A 126 2.84 6.25 0.52
CA THR A 126 3.68 5.44 1.42
C THR A 126 4.87 6.19 2.00
N HIS A 127 5.26 7.32 1.40
CA HIS A 127 6.41 8.09 1.85
C HIS A 127 6.09 8.84 3.16
N PRO A 128 6.94 8.79 4.19
CA PRO A 128 6.69 9.39 5.49
C PRO A 128 6.40 10.90 5.47
N SER A 129 6.96 11.65 4.50
CA SER A 129 6.77 13.11 4.41
C SER A 129 5.34 13.54 4.11
N TYR A 130 4.51 12.65 3.55
CA TYR A 130 3.09 12.96 3.29
C TYR A 130 2.19 12.57 4.46
N GLY A 131 2.66 11.77 5.40
CA GLY A 131 2.05 11.53 6.71
C GLY A 131 0.57 11.17 6.70
N LEU A 132 0.09 10.39 5.72
CA LEU A 132 -1.33 9.99 5.69
C LEU A 132 -1.72 9.30 6.99
N VAL A 133 -2.74 9.83 7.63
CA VAL A 133 -3.32 9.26 8.85
C VAL A 133 -3.99 7.93 8.52
N LYS A 134 -3.76 6.94 9.37
CA LYS A 134 -4.39 5.61 9.30
C LYS A 134 -5.16 5.38 10.57
N SER A 135 -6.43 4.99 10.46
CA SER A 135 -7.26 4.64 11.62
C SER A 135 -7.44 3.14 11.72
N TYR A 136 -7.46 2.67 12.95
CA TYR A 136 -7.56 1.25 13.26
C TYR A 136 -8.56 1.02 14.37
N ILE A 137 -9.37 -0.02 14.23
CA ILE A 137 -10.15 -0.61 15.31
C ILE A 137 -9.33 -1.77 15.87
N ILE A 138 -9.22 -1.81 17.19
CA ILE A 138 -8.45 -2.79 17.95
C ILE A 138 -9.37 -3.53 18.90
N GLU A 139 -9.43 -4.87 18.76
CA GLU A 139 -9.94 -5.75 19.80
C GLU A 139 -8.79 -6.18 20.68
N PHE A 140 -8.97 -6.08 22.00
CA PHE A 140 -7.92 -6.42 22.95
C PHE A 140 -8.46 -7.30 24.09
N GLU A 141 -7.55 -8.00 24.75
CA GLU A 141 -7.85 -8.85 25.92
C GLU A 141 -7.74 -8.04 27.20
N GLY A 142 -8.69 -8.25 28.11
CA GLY A 142 -8.65 -7.66 29.45
C GLY A 142 -9.36 -6.31 29.57
N VAL A 143 -8.87 -5.47 30.46
CA VAL A 143 -9.41 -4.13 30.76
C VAL A 143 -8.27 -3.13 30.69
N LEU A 144 -8.53 -2.00 30.03
CA LEU A 144 -7.56 -0.90 29.96
C LEU A 144 -7.38 -0.25 31.33
N ALA A 145 -6.13 -0.08 31.73
CA ALA A 145 -5.82 0.69 32.94
C ALA A 145 -6.24 2.15 32.77
N ALA A 146 -6.59 2.80 33.87
CA ALA A 146 -6.95 4.22 33.86
C ALA A 146 -5.79 5.07 33.31
N GLY A 147 -6.09 5.95 32.36
CA GLY A 147 -5.10 6.85 31.77
C GLY A 147 -4.25 6.28 30.63
N VAL A 148 -4.49 5.05 30.18
CA VAL A 148 -3.81 4.45 28.99
C VAL A 148 -3.96 5.35 27.77
N ASP A 149 -5.14 5.93 27.55
CA ASP A 149 -5.38 6.91 26.49
C ASP A 149 -4.39 8.07 26.53
N LYS A 150 -4.16 8.65 27.70
CA LYS A 150 -3.23 9.78 27.89
C LYS A 150 -1.77 9.37 27.63
N ILE A 151 -1.38 8.15 28.04
CA ILE A 151 -0.05 7.60 27.81
C ILE A 151 0.19 7.43 26.31
N LEU A 152 -0.75 6.80 25.60
CA LEU A 152 -0.66 6.55 24.15
C LEU A 152 -0.67 7.85 23.34
N LEU A 153 -1.48 8.85 23.73
CA LEU A 153 -1.50 10.17 23.11
C LEU A 153 -0.25 10.99 23.34
N LYS A 154 0.34 10.92 24.55
CA LYS A 154 1.60 11.57 24.89
C LYS A 154 2.77 10.94 24.12
N GLY A 155 2.72 9.63 23.94
CA GLY A 155 3.75 8.83 23.31
C GLY A 155 4.57 8.00 24.29
N ILE A 156 5.11 6.92 23.76
CA ILE A 156 5.92 5.93 24.48
C ILE A 156 7.23 5.77 23.73
N GLU A 157 8.34 5.76 24.46
CA GLU A 157 9.65 5.43 23.89
C GLU A 157 9.70 3.93 23.57
N LEU A 158 9.89 3.61 22.30
CA LEU A 158 10.10 2.26 21.81
C LEU A 158 11.54 2.10 21.35
N GLU A 159 12.01 0.88 21.10
CA GLU A 159 13.40 0.60 20.68
C GLU A 159 13.88 1.43 19.48
N ASP A 160 12.95 1.79 18.57
CA ASP A 160 13.21 2.55 17.35
C ASP A 160 12.69 3.99 17.40
N GLY A 161 12.50 4.53 18.61
CA GLY A 161 12.12 5.90 18.91
C GLY A 161 10.66 6.08 19.34
N MET A 162 10.29 7.32 19.67
CA MET A 162 8.98 7.69 20.18
C MET A 162 7.84 7.24 19.26
N GLY A 163 6.89 6.49 19.79
CA GLY A 163 5.66 6.12 19.12
C GLY A 163 4.45 6.72 19.82
N ARG A 164 3.46 7.19 19.08
CA ARG A 164 2.23 7.74 19.66
C ARG A 164 1.01 7.54 18.76
N VAL A 165 -0.16 7.53 19.36
CA VAL A 165 -1.41 7.68 18.63
C VAL A 165 -1.81 9.15 18.52
N LEU A 166 -2.53 9.50 17.46
CA LEU A 166 -3.07 10.86 17.25
C LEU A 166 -4.43 11.04 17.89
N THR A 167 -5.22 9.98 17.86
CA THR A 167 -6.56 9.93 18.47
C THR A 167 -6.75 8.62 19.19
N PHE A 168 -7.59 8.63 20.23
CA PHE A 168 -8.00 7.46 20.98
C PHE A 168 -9.48 7.56 21.30
N LYS A 169 -10.25 6.51 21.02
CA LYS A 169 -11.68 6.47 21.28
C LYS A 169 -12.10 5.08 21.78
N HIS A 170 -12.80 5.02 22.88
CA HIS A 170 -13.48 3.80 23.32
C HIS A 170 -14.70 3.54 22.44
N LEU A 171 -14.84 2.31 21.95
CA LEU A 171 -16.00 1.86 21.18
C LEU A 171 -16.91 0.96 22.05
N SER A 172 -16.29 0.06 22.81
CA SER A 172 -16.94 -0.86 23.74
C SER A 172 -15.90 -1.39 24.74
N PRO A 173 -16.26 -2.25 25.73
CA PRO A 173 -15.32 -2.68 26.77
C PRO A 173 -13.98 -3.26 26.28
N GLN A 174 -13.96 -4.00 25.16
CA GLN A 174 -12.75 -4.59 24.57
C GLN A 174 -12.40 -4.02 23.19
N TRP A 175 -13.01 -2.92 22.79
CA TRP A 175 -12.79 -2.32 21.48
C TRP A 175 -12.46 -0.84 21.58
N ILE A 176 -11.38 -0.45 20.93
CA ILE A 176 -10.96 0.95 20.79
C ILE A 176 -10.69 1.28 19.32
N GLU A 177 -10.78 2.57 19.02
CA GLU A 177 -10.30 3.13 17.77
C GLU A 177 -9.11 4.04 18.05
N VAL A 178 -8.05 3.89 17.27
CA VAL A 178 -6.89 4.76 17.33
C VAL A 178 -6.50 5.22 15.92
N SER A 179 -5.85 6.38 15.81
CA SER A 179 -5.23 6.81 14.56
C SER A 179 -3.74 7.09 14.74
N ILE A 180 -2.98 6.85 13.69
CA ILE A 180 -1.53 7.10 13.61
C ILE A 180 -1.17 7.71 12.25
N HIS A 181 -0.05 8.41 12.14
CA HIS A 181 0.47 8.91 10.86
C HIS A 181 1.67 8.10 10.33
N GLU A 182 2.22 7.25 11.16
CA GLU A 182 3.41 6.45 10.84
C GLU A 182 3.05 5.01 10.41
N GLY A 183 4.05 4.24 10.00
CA GLY A 183 3.86 2.86 9.54
C GLY A 183 5.06 1.97 9.86
N ARG A 184 5.78 2.24 10.98
CA ARG A 184 6.85 1.36 11.47
C ARG A 184 6.32 -0.05 11.73
N TYR A 185 7.22 -1.02 11.68
CA TYR A 185 6.89 -2.42 11.90
C TYR A 185 6.14 -2.64 13.21
N HIS A 186 4.96 -3.23 13.13
CA HIS A 186 4.09 -3.59 14.25
C HIS A 186 3.79 -2.44 15.24
N ILE A 187 3.87 -1.18 14.82
CA ILE A 187 3.85 -0.01 15.72
C ILE A 187 2.66 -0.02 16.70
N ILE A 188 1.44 -0.31 16.23
CA ILE A 188 0.27 -0.34 17.11
C ILE A 188 0.36 -1.48 18.12
N ARG A 189 0.80 -2.69 17.70
CA ARG A 189 0.95 -3.83 18.59
C ARG A 189 1.98 -3.55 19.68
N ARG A 190 3.10 -2.94 19.31
CA ARG A 190 4.17 -2.55 20.24
C ARG A 190 3.74 -1.46 21.21
N LEU A 191 2.95 -0.48 20.75
CA LEU A 191 2.35 0.55 21.62
C LEU A 191 1.38 -0.05 22.64
N MET A 192 0.53 -0.99 22.19
CA MET A 192 -0.40 -1.66 23.09
C MET A 192 0.32 -2.59 24.09
N GLU A 193 1.33 -3.31 23.63
CA GLU A 193 2.19 -4.15 24.50
C GLU A 193 2.91 -3.32 25.56
N ALA A 194 3.39 -2.13 25.22
CA ALA A 194 4.05 -1.22 26.15
C ALA A 194 3.13 -0.66 27.25
N VAL A 195 1.83 -0.86 27.14
CA VAL A 195 0.81 -0.56 28.17
C VAL A 195 0.14 -1.82 28.70
N ASP A 196 0.79 -2.98 28.58
CA ASP A 196 0.35 -4.30 29.04
C ASP A 196 -1.00 -4.76 28.42
N VAL A 197 -1.28 -4.39 27.17
CA VAL A 197 -2.51 -4.73 26.46
C VAL A 197 -2.22 -5.67 25.29
N ARG A 198 -2.82 -6.85 25.31
CA ARG A 198 -2.73 -7.85 24.24
C ARG A 198 -3.74 -7.57 23.14
N VAL A 199 -3.28 -7.31 21.93
CA VAL A 199 -4.12 -7.12 20.74
C VAL A 199 -4.57 -8.46 20.19
N LEU A 200 -5.89 -8.70 20.14
CA LEU A 200 -6.52 -9.89 19.53
C LEU A 200 -6.78 -9.69 18.04
N ARG A 201 -7.38 -8.54 17.68
CA ARG A 201 -7.62 -8.15 16.28
C ARG A 201 -7.17 -6.72 16.03
N LEU A 202 -6.68 -6.47 14.84
CA LEU A 202 -6.25 -5.15 14.37
C LEU A 202 -6.79 -4.94 12.96
N ILE A 203 -7.73 -4.00 12.82
CA ILE A 203 -8.46 -3.76 11.58
C ILE A 203 -8.22 -2.33 11.15
N ARG A 204 -7.55 -2.11 10.01
CA ARG A 204 -7.42 -0.76 9.44
C ARG A 204 -8.72 -0.33 8.78
N THR A 205 -9.36 0.69 9.33
CA THR A 205 -10.64 1.22 8.84
C THR A 205 -10.47 2.37 7.86
N ASN A 206 -9.38 3.16 8.02
CA ASN A 206 -9.12 4.30 7.15
C ASN A 206 -7.66 4.38 6.72
N PHE A 207 -7.46 4.88 5.50
CA PHE A 207 -6.16 5.23 4.95
C PHE A 207 -6.26 6.62 4.31
N GLY A 208 -5.78 7.65 5.01
CA GLY A 208 -6.08 9.04 4.69
C GLY A 208 -7.59 9.27 4.64
N PRO A 209 -8.09 9.90 3.56
CA PRO A 209 -9.52 10.16 3.39
C PRO A 209 -10.35 8.94 2.98
N ILE A 210 -9.71 7.80 2.68
CA ILE A 210 -10.40 6.60 2.21
C ILE A 210 -10.87 5.78 3.39
N SER A 211 -12.15 5.39 3.38
CA SER A 211 -12.76 4.50 4.36
C SER A 211 -12.95 3.09 3.81
N LEU A 212 -12.80 2.10 4.67
CA LEU A 212 -13.16 0.72 4.38
C LEU A 212 -14.67 0.58 4.09
N GLY A 213 -15.50 1.36 4.80
CA GLY A 213 -16.95 1.27 4.73
C GLY A 213 -17.44 -0.14 5.08
N ASP A 214 -18.51 -0.55 4.40
CA ASP A 214 -19.13 -1.87 4.58
C ASP A 214 -18.52 -2.96 3.72
N THR A 215 -17.31 -2.74 3.17
CA THR A 215 -16.61 -3.73 2.33
C THR A 215 -16.31 -4.99 3.15
N PRO A 216 -16.88 -6.17 2.82
CA PRO A 216 -16.66 -7.39 3.59
C PRO A 216 -15.22 -7.91 3.47
N PRO A 217 -14.72 -8.71 4.44
CA PRO A 217 -13.41 -9.36 4.32
C PRO A 217 -13.28 -10.19 3.03
N GLY A 218 -12.16 -10.04 2.32
CA GLY A 218 -11.88 -10.71 1.05
C GLY A 218 -12.59 -10.07 -0.15
N ARG A 219 -13.36 -9.00 0.04
CA ARG A 219 -14.01 -8.27 -1.05
C ARG A 219 -13.29 -6.95 -1.31
N TRP A 220 -13.46 -6.48 -2.53
CA TRP A 220 -12.91 -5.19 -2.97
C TRP A 220 -13.99 -4.37 -3.69
N ARG A 221 -13.75 -3.08 -3.78
CA ARG A 221 -14.51 -2.12 -4.56
C ARG A 221 -13.58 -1.10 -5.22
N ASP A 222 -14.03 -0.49 -6.29
CA ASP A 222 -13.33 0.67 -6.84
C ASP A 222 -13.48 1.89 -5.91
N LEU A 223 -12.49 2.79 -5.92
CA LEU A 223 -12.68 4.13 -5.38
C LEU A 223 -13.67 4.89 -6.25
N ASN A 224 -14.56 5.65 -5.62
CA ASN A 224 -15.34 6.62 -6.35
C ASN A 224 -14.52 7.90 -6.63
N ASP A 225 -15.03 8.75 -7.53
CA ASP A 225 -14.33 9.97 -7.95
C ASP A 225 -14.05 10.93 -6.79
N GLY A 226 -14.98 11.04 -5.84
CA GLY A 226 -14.82 11.88 -4.65
C GLY A 226 -13.73 11.37 -3.71
N GLU A 227 -13.63 10.07 -3.49
CA GLU A 227 -12.57 9.44 -2.72
C GLU A 227 -11.20 9.66 -3.40
N LEU A 228 -11.13 9.44 -4.70
CA LEU A 228 -9.90 9.63 -5.48
C LEU A 228 -9.45 11.10 -5.46
N PHE A 229 -10.38 12.03 -5.65
CA PHE A 229 -10.11 13.46 -5.57
C PHE A 229 -9.55 13.84 -4.18
N ASN A 230 -10.19 13.39 -3.10
CA ASN A 230 -9.74 13.68 -1.74
C ASN A 230 -8.38 13.04 -1.43
N LEU A 231 -8.12 11.83 -1.93
CA LEU A 231 -6.83 11.16 -1.78
C LEU A 231 -5.73 11.94 -2.51
N ARG A 232 -5.95 12.34 -3.76
CA ARG A 232 -5.00 13.15 -4.53
C ARG A 232 -4.72 14.47 -3.85
N LYS A 233 -5.74 15.15 -3.35
CA LYS A 233 -5.60 16.40 -2.58
C LYS A 233 -4.75 16.19 -1.32
N ALA A 234 -4.98 15.13 -0.56
CA ALA A 234 -4.22 14.80 0.65
C ALA A 234 -2.75 14.45 0.35
N LEU A 235 -2.45 14.02 -0.88
CA LEU A 235 -1.11 13.69 -1.37
C LEU A 235 -0.44 14.81 -2.18
N ASP A 236 -1.07 15.97 -2.26
CA ASP A 236 -0.58 17.12 -3.04
C ASP A 236 -0.32 16.76 -4.52
N ILE A 237 -1.19 15.89 -5.08
CA ILE A 237 -1.19 15.52 -6.49
C ILE A 237 -2.21 16.41 -7.19
N LYS A 238 -1.73 17.20 -8.15
CA LYS A 238 -2.63 18.00 -9.00
C LYS A 238 -3.61 17.07 -9.75
N PRO A 239 -4.86 17.53 -9.93
CA PRO A 239 -5.86 16.80 -10.70
C PRO A 239 -5.43 16.53 -12.12
#